data_2c167c4208eff3211539a9f7d65926ca
#
_entry.id   2c167c4208eff3211539a9f7d65926ca
#
_cell.length_a   1.000
_cell.length_b   1.000
_cell.length_c   1.000
_cell.angle_alpha   90.00
_cell.angle_beta   90.00
_cell.angle_gamma   90.00
#
_symmetry.space_group_name_H-M   'P 1'
#
loop_
_entity.id
_entity.type
_entity.pdbx_description
1 polymer ?
#
loop_
_entity_poly.entity_id
_entity_poly.type
_entity_poly.pdbx_seq_one_letter_code
_entity_poly.pdbx_strand_id
1 'polypeptide(L)'
;ITRRLGGSLMTALIAFIAVFVLATSLAVVASLENGLRLSRERLGADIMVLPAGASGNASEVLFCAEPVNVYLPADVERTVAGIDGVEQATPQFFTQTVNQSCCSVIGVTRVVGIDMKTDFIVGPWLVGGTLEGGALPPDGIILGAAAPPIEGGQASILGSVFYCVGTLEPTGSSVDETIFMDVNAARTIAAESPYLESVWLNVDPFDAISCVMVKVKEGAQPSAVAAAIIEQVPGAA
;
A
#
# COMPACT_ATOMS: atom_id res chain seq x y z
N ILE A 1 25.21 -55.60 29.70
CA ILE A 1 23.87 -54.98 29.53
C ILE A 1 23.99 -53.48 29.31
N THR A 2 24.95 -52.79 29.93
CA THR A 2 25.15 -51.32 29.81
C THR A 2 25.58 -50.81 28.43
N ARG A 3 26.28 -51.60 27.59
CA ARG A 3 26.73 -51.22 26.25
C ARG A 3 25.60 -51.11 25.22
N ARG A 4 24.47 -51.80 25.38
CA ARG A 4 23.30 -51.70 24.52
C ARG A 4 22.41 -50.51 24.84
N LEU A 5 22.34 -50.08 26.06
CA LEU A 5 21.57 -48.91 26.50
C LEU A 5 22.10 -47.61 25.91
N GLY A 6 23.44 -47.43 25.84
CA GLY A 6 24.03 -46.23 25.23
C GLY A 6 23.75 -46.08 23.73
N GLY A 7 23.79 -47.19 22.98
CA GLY A 7 23.46 -47.17 21.56
C GLY A 7 21.98 -46.88 21.28
N SER A 8 21.07 -47.43 22.06
CA SER A 8 19.62 -47.15 21.94
C SER A 8 19.27 -45.73 22.31
N LEU A 9 19.91 -45.16 23.34
CA LEU A 9 19.73 -43.73 23.72
C LEU A 9 20.23 -42.79 22.62
N MET A 10 21.36 -43.10 22.01
CA MET A 10 21.91 -42.26 20.94
C MET A 10 21.04 -42.31 19.68
N THR A 11 20.51 -43.48 19.32
CA THR A 11 19.57 -43.60 18.20
C THR A 11 18.26 -42.87 18.46
N ALA A 12 17.73 -42.96 19.68
CA ALA A 12 16.53 -42.24 20.07
C ALA A 12 16.76 -40.72 20.05
N LEU A 13 17.91 -40.24 20.49
CA LEU A 13 18.24 -38.82 20.43
C LEU A 13 18.35 -38.31 18.99
N ILE A 14 18.99 -39.05 18.08
CA ILE A 14 19.10 -38.70 16.67
C ILE A 14 17.70 -38.66 16.04
N ALA A 15 16.87 -39.68 16.31
CA ALA A 15 15.50 -39.69 15.82
C ALA A 15 14.66 -38.51 16.33
N PHE A 16 14.81 -38.18 17.62
CA PHE A 16 14.15 -37.03 18.21
C PHE A 16 14.57 -35.72 17.54
N ILE A 17 15.88 -35.52 17.35
CA ILE A 17 16.40 -34.31 16.68
C ILE A 17 15.86 -34.25 15.24
N ALA A 18 15.87 -35.34 14.50
CA ALA A 18 15.36 -35.38 13.13
C ALA A 18 13.86 -35.00 13.06
N VAL A 19 13.04 -35.57 13.94
CA VAL A 19 11.61 -35.28 14.02
C VAL A 19 11.38 -33.83 14.48
N PHE A 20 12.17 -33.35 15.42
CA PHE A 20 12.06 -31.97 15.90
C PHE A 20 12.41 -30.97 14.78
N VAL A 21 13.49 -31.18 14.03
CA VAL A 21 13.87 -30.33 12.89
C VAL A 21 12.79 -30.37 11.81
N LEU A 22 12.24 -31.54 11.50
CA LEU A 22 11.17 -31.67 10.52
C LEU A 22 9.90 -30.93 10.98
N ALA A 23 9.49 -31.12 12.23
CA ALA A 23 8.30 -30.45 12.78
C ALA A 23 8.44 -28.94 12.83
N THR A 24 9.61 -28.43 13.22
CA THR A 24 9.88 -26.97 13.22
C THR A 24 9.90 -26.41 11.80
N SER A 25 10.50 -27.13 10.83
CA SER A 25 10.49 -26.70 9.43
C SER A 25 9.08 -26.62 8.86
N LEU A 26 8.24 -27.62 9.12
CA LEU A 26 6.84 -27.61 8.69
C LEU A 26 6.03 -26.49 9.36
N ALA A 27 6.27 -26.22 10.65
CA ALA A 27 5.62 -25.14 11.36
C ALA A 27 6.01 -23.76 10.79
N VAL A 28 7.29 -23.56 10.44
CA VAL A 28 7.78 -22.34 9.81
C VAL A 28 7.13 -22.14 8.43
N VAL A 29 7.09 -23.20 7.59
CA VAL A 29 6.46 -23.11 6.27
C VAL A 29 4.96 -22.79 6.40
N ALA A 30 4.23 -23.48 7.27
CA ALA A 30 2.81 -23.20 7.50
C ALA A 30 2.56 -21.79 8.05
N SER A 31 3.44 -21.29 8.92
CA SER A 31 3.37 -19.93 9.43
C SER A 31 3.61 -18.90 8.34
N LEU A 32 4.58 -19.15 7.45
CA LEU A 32 4.89 -18.28 6.31
C LEU A 32 3.75 -18.25 5.31
N GLU A 33 3.19 -19.40 4.95
CA GLU A 33 2.04 -19.48 4.05
C GLU A 33 0.81 -18.76 4.62
N ASN A 34 0.53 -18.92 5.91
CA ASN A 34 -0.55 -18.20 6.59
C ASN A 34 -0.27 -16.68 6.62
N GLY A 35 0.98 -16.28 6.88
CA GLY A 35 1.38 -14.87 6.86
C GLY A 35 1.21 -14.23 5.48
N LEU A 36 1.64 -14.93 4.43
CA LEU A 36 1.47 -14.45 3.04
C LEU A 36 0.00 -14.39 2.63
N ARG A 37 -0.82 -15.37 3.03
CA ARG A 37 -2.26 -15.35 2.78
C ARG A 37 -2.94 -14.18 3.48
N LEU A 38 -2.67 -13.99 4.76
CA LEU A 38 -3.17 -12.86 5.54
C LEU A 38 -2.72 -11.51 4.94
N SER A 39 -1.48 -11.39 4.49
CA SER A 39 -1.00 -10.18 3.81
C SER A 39 -1.74 -9.92 2.50
N ARG A 40 -2.01 -10.95 1.69
CA ARG A 40 -2.80 -10.81 0.46
C ARG A 40 -4.25 -10.41 0.75
N GLU A 41 -4.90 -11.07 1.71
CA GLU A 41 -6.26 -10.74 2.14
C GLU A 41 -6.35 -9.33 2.74
N ARG A 42 -5.28 -8.88 3.38
CA ARG A 42 -5.20 -7.57 4.05
C ARG A 42 -4.79 -6.42 3.13
N LEU A 43 -3.97 -6.68 2.10
CA LEU A 43 -3.63 -5.67 1.10
C LEU A 43 -4.82 -5.27 0.22
N GLY A 44 -5.86 -6.12 0.18
CA GLY A 44 -7.10 -5.84 -0.55
C GLY A 44 -6.96 -5.86 -2.08
N ALA A 45 -5.74 -5.75 -2.63
CA ALA A 45 -5.46 -5.73 -4.06
C ALA A 45 -4.70 -6.98 -4.49
N ASP A 46 -5.05 -7.50 -5.66
CA ASP A 46 -4.38 -8.64 -6.30
C ASP A 46 -3.31 -8.20 -7.30
N ILE A 47 -3.51 -7.01 -7.91
CA ILE A 47 -2.61 -6.44 -8.92
C ILE A 47 -2.39 -4.96 -8.59
N MET A 48 -1.16 -4.49 -8.78
CA MET A 48 -0.82 -3.07 -8.79
C MET A 48 -0.30 -2.70 -10.17
N VAL A 49 -0.98 -1.78 -10.82
CA VAL A 49 -0.61 -1.26 -12.15
C VAL A 49 0.27 -0.03 -11.94
N LEU A 50 1.48 -0.10 -12.46
CA LEU A 50 2.48 0.97 -12.37
C LEU A 50 2.82 1.52 -13.74
N PRO A 51 3.38 2.74 -13.84
CA PRO A 51 4.06 3.19 -15.04
C PRO A 51 5.22 2.25 -15.40
N ALA A 52 5.42 1.93 -16.67
CA ALA A 52 6.48 1.01 -17.11
C ALA A 52 7.89 1.46 -16.65
N GLY A 53 8.12 2.76 -16.53
CA GLY A 53 9.37 3.31 -15.97
C GLY A 53 9.57 3.05 -14.47
N ALA A 54 8.51 2.67 -13.75
CA ALA A 54 8.54 2.37 -12.32
C ALA A 54 8.60 0.86 -12.02
N SER A 55 8.43 0.00 -13.02
CA SER A 55 8.33 -1.47 -12.82
C SER A 55 9.57 -2.09 -12.18
N GLY A 56 10.77 -1.54 -12.44
CA GLY A 56 12.01 -1.99 -11.80
C GLY A 56 12.07 -1.72 -10.29
N ASN A 57 11.27 -0.78 -9.79
CA ASN A 57 11.21 -0.33 -8.41
C ASN A 57 9.88 -0.68 -7.73
N ALA A 58 9.10 -1.60 -8.30
CA ALA A 58 7.77 -1.95 -7.79
C ALA A 58 7.79 -2.36 -6.31
N SER A 59 8.81 -3.09 -5.87
CA SER A 59 9.01 -3.42 -4.45
C SER A 59 9.35 -2.20 -3.59
N GLU A 60 10.11 -1.23 -4.09
CA GLU A 60 10.43 0.00 -3.36
C GLU A 60 9.18 0.89 -3.25
N VAL A 61 8.39 0.99 -4.31
CA VAL A 61 7.10 1.69 -4.29
C VAL A 61 6.14 1.05 -3.29
N LEU A 62 6.05 -0.29 -3.26
CA LEU A 62 5.16 -1.03 -2.36
C LEU A 62 5.62 -1.01 -0.90
N PHE A 63 6.92 -1.24 -0.66
CA PHE A 63 7.43 -1.49 0.69
C PHE A 63 8.17 -0.31 1.31
N CYS A 64 8.86 0.51 0.50
CA CYS A 64 9.64 1.65 0.99
C CYS A 64 8.95 2.98 0.76
N ALA A 65 7.86 2.98 -0.03
CA ALA A 65 7.05 4.17 -0.26
C ALA A 65 7.81 5.34 -0.94
N GLU A 66 8.88 5.05 -1.64
CA GLU A 66 9.57 6.09 -2.40
C GLU A 66 8.73 6.49 -3.62
N PRO A 67 8.34 7.76 -3.74
CA PRO A 67 7.59 8.23 -4.90
C PRO A 67 8.51 8.15 -6.12
N VAL A 68 8.08 7.38 -7.10
CA VAL A 68 8.70 7.39 -8.43
C VAL A 68 8.05 8.51 -9.22
N ASN A 69 8.85 9.47 -9.69
CA ASN A 69 8.36 10.63 -10.47
C ASN A 69 7.96 10.23 -11.91
N VAL A 70 7.25 9.12 -12.03
CA VAL A 70 6.65 8.63 -13.28
C VAL A 70 5.18 8.34 -12.99
N TYR A 71 4.31 8.83 -13.85
CA TYR A 71 2.87 8.80 -13.62
C TYR A 71 2.16 8.18 -14.81
N LEU A 72 0.99 7.59 -14.54
CA LEU A 72 0.02 7.19 -15.54
C LEU A 72 -0.98 8.33 -15.75
N PRO A 73 -1.59 8.45 -16.96
CA PRO A 73 -2.73 9.33 -17.16
C PRO A 73 -3.90 8.98 -16.22
N ALA A 74 -4.62 9.99 -15.74
CA ALA A 74 -5.71 9.80 -14.79
C ALA A 74 -6.88 8.94 -15.33
N ASP A 75 -7.06 8.88 -16.64
CA ASP A 75 -8.10 8.08 -17.31
C ASP A 75 -7.80 6.57 -17.32
N VAL A 76 -6.56 6.19 -17.04
CA VAL A 76 -6.13 4.77 -16.96
C VAL A 76 -6.96 3.99 -15.93
N GLU A 77 -7.32 4.58 -14.80
CA GLU A 77 -8.20 3.95 -13.82
C GLU A 77 -9.49 3.44 -14.46
N ARG A 78 -10.16 4.28 -15.26
CA ARG A 78 -11.41 3.94 -15.94
C ARG A 78 -11.22 2.84 -16.97
N THR A 79 -10.11 2.87 -17.69
CA THR A 79 -9.75 1.82 -18.66
C THR A 79 -9.55 0.49 -17.95
N VAL A 80 -8.77 0.48 -16.85
CA VAL A 80 -8.50 -0.71 -16.04
C VAL A 80 -9.79 -1.27 -15.44
N ALA A 81 -10.65 -0.41 -14.88
CA ALA A 81 -11.93 -0.82 -14.31
C ALA A 81 -12.87 -1.49 -15.33
N GLY A 82 -12.73 -1.17 -16.64
CA GLY A 82 -13.50 -1.76 -17.72
C GLY A 82 -13.00 -3.13 -18.22
N ILE A 83 -11.82 -3.58 -17.77
CA ILE A 83 -11.22 -4.83 -18.26
C ILE A 83 -11.94 -6.04 -17.65
N ASP A 84 -12.20 -7.05 -18.49
CA ASP A 84 -12.84 -8.28 -18.01
C ASP A 84 -11.96 -8.99 -16.98
N GLY A 85 -12.60 -9.46 -15.91
CA GLY A 85 -11.89 -10.06 -14.76
C GLY A 85 -11.52 -9.06 -13.65
N VAL A 86 -11.64 -7.75 -13.86
CA VAL A 86 -11.49 -6.74 -12.82
C VAL A 86 -12.79 -6.62 -12.03
N GLU A 87 -12.73 -6.76 -10.71
CA GLU A 87 -13.85 -6.54 -9.79
C GLU A 87 -13.92 -5.08 -9.37
N GLN A 88 -12.77 -4.53 -8.92
CA GLN A 88 -12.64 -3.14 -8.49
C GLN A 88 -11.27 -2.59 -8.90
N ALA A 89 -11.23 -1.31 -9.18
CA ALA A 89 -10.00 -0.57 -9.42
C ALA A 89 -10.07 0.76 -8.66
N THR A 90 -8.98 1.15 -8.03
CA THR A 90 -8.87 2.44 -7.32
C THR A 90 -7.52 3.08 -7.59
N PRO A 91 -7.48 4.39 -7.90
CA PRO A 91 -6.23 5.09 -8.15
C PRO A 91 -5.58 5.49 -6.83
N GLN A 92 -4.27 5.55 -6.82
CA GLN A 92 -3.49 6.20 -5.77
C GLN A 92 -2.60 7.26 -6.39
N PHE A 93 -2.51 8.39 -5.71
CA PHE A 93 -1.68 9.51 -6.11
C PHE A 93 -0.64 9.79 -5.03
N PHE A 94 0.63 9.53 -5.32
CA PHE A 94 1.72 9.78 -4.40
C PHE A 94 2.25 11.19 -4.64
N THR A 95 2.20 12.04 -3.61
CA THR A 95 2.74 13.39 -3.71
C THR A 95 4.25 13.38 -3.58
N GLN A 96 4.72 13.24 -2.37
CA GLN A 96 6.11 13.01 -1.97
C GLN A 96 6.18 12.53 -0.53
N THR A 97 7.33 12.01 -0.14
CA THR A 97 7.64 11.76 1.26
C THR A 97 7.82 13.10 1.97
N VAL A 98 7.06 13.33 3.03
CA VAL A 98 7.12 14.55 3.83
C VAL A 98 8.01 14.35 5.06
N ASN A 99 8.65 15.42 5.50
CA ASN A 99 9.47 15.44 6.71
C ASN A 99 9.38 16.80 7.40
N GLN A 100 10.11 16.99 8.49
CA GLN A 100 10.10 18.22 9.27
C GLN A 100 10.56 19.48 8.52
N SER A 101 11.19 19.36 7.35
CA SER A 101 11.65 20.52 6.57
C SER A 101 10.51 21.24 5.84
N CYS A 102 9.42 20.52 5.55
CA CYS A 102 8.25 21.07 4.84
C CYS A 102 6.97 21.04 5.67
N CYS A 103 6.98 20.32 6.77
CA CYS A 103 5.74 19.85 7.40
C CYS A 103 5.86 19.83 8.92
N SER A 104 4.74 19.93 9.63
CA SER A 104 4.69 19.77 11.09
C SER A 104 4.62 18.30 11.53
N VAL A 105 4.98 17.37 10.66
CA VAL A 105 4.96 15.94 10.93
C VAL A 105 6.32 15.48 11.45
N ILE A 106 6.34 14.72 12.53
CA ILE A 106 7.58 14.21 13.14
C ILE A 106 8.01 12.94 12.39
N GLY A 107 9.20 12.97 11.78
CA GLY A 107 9.75 11.83 11.04
C GLY A 107 9.52 11.94 9.53
N VAL A 108 9.78 10.84 8.83
CA VAL A 108 9.59 10.69 7.39
C VAL A 108 8.29 9.94 7.18
N THR A 109 7.35 10.53 6.46
CA THR A 109 6.02 9.95 6.27
C THR A 109 5.59 10.13 4.83
N ARG A 110 4.95 9.13 4.28
CA ARG A 110 4.36 9.16 2.95
C ARG A 110 2.99 9.83 3.00
N VAL A 111 2.68 10.58 1.95
CA VAL A 111 1.36 11.17 1.74
C VAL A 111 0.76 10.60 0.45
N VAL A 112 -0.42 10.01 0.56
CA VAL A 112 -1.11 9.35 -0.55
C VAL A 112 -2.52 9.93 -0.70
N GLY A 113 -2.81 10.42 -1.91
CA GLY A 113 -4.16 10.79 -2.32
C GLY A 113 -4.95 9.56 -2.74
N ILE A 114 -6.16 9.40 -2.21
CA ILE A 114 -7.09 8.31 -2.51
C ILE A 114 -8.47 8.87 -2.87
N ASP A 115 -9.21 8.13 -3.68
CA ASP A 115 -10.65 8.37 -3.86
C ASP A 115 -11.44 7.40 -3.00
N MET A 116 -12.00 7.88 -1.89
CA MET A 116 -12.78 7.06 -0.96
C MET A 116 -14.01 6.40 -1.59
N LYS A 117 -14.47 6.86 -2.77
CA LYS A 117 -15.62 6.25 -3.46
C LYS A 117 -15.27 4.94 -4.14
N THR A 118 -14.02 4.82 -4.61
CA THR A 118 -13.52 3.62 -5.26
C THR A 118 -12.55 2.84 -4.37
N ASP A 119 -12.12 3.43 -3.25
CA ASP A 119 -11.15 2.84 -2.35
C ASP A 119 -11.68 1.57 -1.67
N PHE A 120 -10.88 0.52 -1.74
CA PHE A 120 -11.10 -0.75 -1.04
C PHE A 120 -9.85 -1.18 -0.23
N ILE A 121 -8.84 -0.30 -0.18
CA ILE A 121 -7.56 -0.57 0.50
C ILE A 121 -7.57 0.01 1.92
N VAL A 122 -7.98 1.27 2.06
CA VAL A 122 -7.89 2.06 3.29
C VAL A 122 -9.19 1.98 4.10
N GLY A 123 -10.33 2.09 3.42
CA GLY A 123 -11.65 2.12 4.04
C GLY A 123 -11.93 0.98 5.01
N PRO A 124 -11.62 -0.29 4.69
CA PRO A 124 -11.86 -1.42 5.59
C PRO A 124 -11.11 -1.38 6.92
N TRP A 125 -10.04 -0.60 7.01
CA TRP A 125 -9.18 -0.50 8.21
C TRP A 125 -9.47 0.74 9.06
N LEU A 126 -10.41 1.59 8.62
CA LEU A 126 -10.71 2.83 9.30
C LEU A 126 -11.35 2.55 10.67
N VAL A 127 -10.69 3.00 11.73
CA VAL A 127 -11.19 2.99 13.09
C VAL A 127 -11.11 4.40 13.66
N GLY A 128 -12.12 4.77 14.44
CA GLY A 128 -12.13 6.12 15.04
C GLY A 128 -12.25 7.21 13.97
N GLY A 129 -13.40 7.81 13.93
CA GLY A 129 -13.75 8.82 12.94
C GLY A 129 -15.00 8.43 12.15
N THR A 130 -15.75 9.42 11.76
CA THR A 130 -16.92 9.23 10.90
C THR A 130 -16.70 10.07 9.66
N LEU A 131 -16.55 9.38 8.53
CA LEU A 131 -16.56 10.09 7.25
C LEU A 131 -18.01 10.43 6.90
N GLU A 132 -18.36 11.69 6.91
CA GLU A 132 -19.69 12.15 6.52
C GLU A 132 -19.96 11.79 5.05
N GLY A 133 -20.99 10.98 4.81
CA GLY A 133 -21.33 10.52 3.47
C GLY A 133 -20.31 9.57 2.83
N GLY A 134 -19.37 9.01 3.60
CA GLY A 134 -18.33 8.11 3.09
C GLY A 134 -17.25 8.82 2.25
N ALA A 135 -17.19 10.13 2.24
CA ALA A 135 -16.19 10.92 1.53
C ALA A 135 -15.16 11.51 2.51
N LEU A 136 -13.91 11.60 2.07
CA LEU A 136 -12.87 12.27 2.82
C LEU A 136 -12.96 13.79 2.55
N PRO A 137 -13.06 14.64 3.61
CA PRO A 137 -13.08 16.08 3.43
C PRO A 137 -11.79 16.58 2.74
N PRO A 138 -11.85 17.68 1.96
CA PRO A 138 -10.66 18.21 1.28
C PRO A 138 -9.51 18.60 2.21
N ASP A 139 -9.81 18.96 3.46
CA ASP A 139 -8.88 19.30 4.53
C ASP A 139 -8.73 18.15 5.56
N GLY A 140 -9.33 17.00 5.30
CA GLY A 140 -9.27 15.82 6.16
C GLY A 140 -8.13 14.88 5.80
N ILE A 141 -7.50 14.31 6.82
CA ILE A 141 -6.51 13.25 6.66
C ILE A 141 -6.83 12.04 7.54
N ILE A 142 -6.48 10.86 7.04
CA ILE A 142 -6.50 9.61 7.78
C ILE A 142 -5.06 9.20 8.06
N LEU A 143 -4.77 8.82 9.29
CA LEU A 143 -3.45 8.36 9.71
C LEU A 143 -3.37 6.84 9.70
N GLY A 144 -2.32 6.30 9.10
CA GLY A 144 -1.95 4.90 9.29
C GLY A 144 -1.60 4.61 10.75
N ALA A 145 -1.70 3.35 11.15
CA ALA A 145 -1.55 2.94 12.55
C ALA A 145 -0.18 3.27 13.18
N ALA A 146 0.88 3.34 12.36
CA ALA A 146 2.23 3.70 12.77
C ALA A 146 2.66 5.08 12.25
N ALA A 147 1.74 5.84 11.62
CA ALA A 147 2.03 7.19 11.19
C ALA A 147 2.32 8.09 12.41
N PRO A 148 3.20 9.09 12.26
CA PRO A 148 3.52 10.00 13.36
C PRO A 148 2.27 10.66 13.93
N PRO A 149 2.14 10.73 15.26
CA PRO A 149 1.00 11.37 15.90
C PRO A 149 0.96 12.87 15.57
N ILE A 150 -0.23 13.39 15.33
CA ILE A 150 -0.46 14.80 15.07
C ILE A 150 -0.94 15.47 16.36
N GLU A 151 -0.10 16.32 16.93
CA GLU A 151 -0.45 17.08 18.12
C GLU A 151 -1.60 18.07 17.83
N GLY A 152 -2.61 18.06 18.69
CA GLY A 152 -3.77 18.94 18.53
C GLY A 152 -4.71 18.59 17.37
N GLY A 153 -4.49 17.43 16.71
CA GLY A 153 -5.36 16.94 15.63
C GLY A 153 -5.24 17.73 14.31
N GLN A 154 -4.25 18.61 14.19
CA GLN A 154 -4.03 19.47 13.03
C GLN A 154 -2.56 19.39 12.59
N ALA A 155 -2.31 19.21 11.31
CA ALA A 155 -0.97 19.19 10.71
C ALA A 155 -0.84 20.18 9.56
N SER A 156 0.32 20.83 9.45
CA SER A 156 0.72 21.51 8.23
C SER A 156 1.49 20.50 7.35
N ILE A 157 1.00 20.26 6.16
CA ILE A 157 1.59 19.33 5.18
C ILE A 157 1.81 20.13 3.89
N LEU A 158 3.07 20.26 3.47
CA LEU A 158 3.48 20.93 2.24
C LEU A 158 2.90 22.35 2.06
N GLY A 159 2.70 23.07 3.17
CA GLY A 159 2.19 24.44 3.21
C GLY A 159 0.68 24.56 3.41
N SER A 160 -0.07 23.48 3.40
CA SER A 160 -1.52 23.45 3.66
C SER A 160 -1.83 22.82 5.02
N VAL A 161 -2.97 23.20 5.60
CA VAL A 161 -3.40 22.73 6.93
C VAL A 161 -4.45 21.64 6.77
N PHE A 162 -4.26 20.52 7.49
CA PHE A 162 -5.14 19.37 7.49
C PHE A 162 -5.54 18.95 8.90
N TYR A 163 -6.71 18.34 9.02
CA TYR A 163 -7.28 17.83 10.26
C TYR A 163 -7.34 16.30 10.23
N CYS A 164 -6.90 15.66 11.30
CA CYS A 164 -7.05 14.21 11.45
C CYS A 164 -8.53 13.86 11.65
N VAL A 165 -9.12 13.16 10.68
CA VAL A 165 -10.53 12.73 10.69
C VAL A 165 -10.68 11.25 10.99
N GLY A 166 -9.59 10.49 11.03
CA GLY A 166 -9.61 9.06 11.32
C GLY A 166 -8.21 8.46 11.42
N THR A 167 -8.16 7.27 12.00
CA THR A 167 -6.95 6.44 12.10
C THR A 167 -7.24 5.04 11.63
N LEU A 168 -6.22 4.32 11.18
CA LEU A 168 -6.35 2.94 10.72
C LEU A 168 -5.97 1.95 11.84
N GLU A 169 -6.55 0.75 11.79
CA GLU A 169 -6.00 -0.41 12.49
C GLU A 169 -4.67 -0.85 11.86
N PRO A 170 -3.78 -1.50 12.65
CA PRO A 170 -2.54 -2.02 12.12
C PRO A 170 -2.77 -3.04 11.00
N THR A 171 -2.27 -2.74 9.81
CA THR A 171 -2.35 -3.62 8.65
C THR A 171 -1.13 -4.54 8.53
N GLY A 172 0.00 -4.14 9.14
CA GLY A 172 1.30 -4.80 9.00
C GLY A 172 1.95 -4.53 7.63
N SER A 173 1.56 -3.46 6.96
CA SER A 173 2.08 -3.05 5.65
C SER A 173 2.52 -1.59 5.67
N SER A 174 3.01 -1.08 4.54
CA SER A 174 3.39 0.33 4.39
C SER A 174 2.22 1.32 4.55
N VAL A 175 0.99 0.84 4.53
CA VAL A 175 -0.22 1.59 4.85
C VAL A 175 -0.14 2.18 6.27
N ASP A 176 0.49 1.45 7.20
CA ASP A 176 0.59 1.87 8.60
C ASP A 176 1.43 3.15 8.79
N GLU A 177 2.40 3.41 7.92
CA GLU A 177 3.30 4.58 7.98
C GLU A 177 2.86 5.70 7.03
N THR A 178 1.62 5.66 6.54
CA THR A 178 1.11 6.55 5.50
C THR A 178 0.06 7.50 6.04
N ILE A 179 0.06 8.73 5.55
CA ILE A 179 -1.03 9.70 5.70
C ILE A 179 -1.85 9.67 4.41
N PHE A 180 -3.16 9.45 4.54
CA PHE A 180 -4.09 9.46 3.41
C PHE A 180 -4.91 10.73 3.40
N MET A 181 -5.14 11.29 2.20
CA MET A 181 -5.98 12.45 1.98
C MET A 181 -6.82 12.26 0.71
N ASP A 182 -7.78 13.15 0.49
CA ASP A 182 -8.54 13.17 -0.76
C ASP A 182 -7.60 13.36 -1.96
N VAL A 183 -7.83 12.61 -3.04
CA VAL A 183 -6.97 12.64 -4.23
C VAL A 183 -6.89 14.02 -4.87
N ASN A 184 -7.98 14.80 -4.84
CA ASN A 184 -7.97 16.16 -5.39
C ASN A 184 -7.24 17.13 -4.46
N ALA A 185 -7.34 16.94 -3.13
CA ALA A 185 -6.52 17.69 -2.18
C ALA A 185 -5.04 17.43 -2.39
N ALA A 186 -4.64 16.16 -2.58
CA ALA A 186 -3.27 15.78 -2.87
C ALA A 186 -2.76 16.39 -4.19
N ARG A 187 -3.59 16.40 -5.24
CA ARG A 187 -3.29 17.05 -6.53
C ARG A 187 -3.16 18.57 -6.41
N THR A 188 -4.04 19.20 -5.63
CA THR A 188 -3.97 20.63 -5.36
C THR A 188 -2.66 20.99 -4.67
N ILE A 189 -2.26 20.23 -3.66
CA ILE A 189 -0.95 20.41 -3.02
C ILE A 189 0.19 20.23 -4.03
N ALA A 190 0.12 19.22 -4.88
CA ALA A 190 1.15 18.96 -5.88
C ALA A 190 1.28 20.14 -6.88
N ALA A 191 0.15 20.77 -7.25
CA ALA A 191 0.12 21.92 -8.15
C ALA A 191 0.55 23.24 -7.50
N GLU A 192 0.21 23.46 -6.25
CA GLU A 192 0.31 24.79 -5.60
C GLU A 192 1.45 24.90 -4.58
N SER A 193 1.97 23.78 -4.09
CA SER A 193 3.00 23.79 -3.05
C SER A 193 4.36 24.25 -3.59
N PRO A 194 4.98 25.28 -3.01
CA PRO A 194 6.31 25.72 -3.39
C PRO A 194 7.40 24.66 -3.12
N TYR A 195 7.10 23.67 -2.29
CA TYR A 195 8.01 22.55 -2.01
C TYR A 195 8.03 21.50 -3.14
N LEU A 196 7.03 21.51 -4.01
CA LEU A 196 6.85 20.53 -5.08
C LEU A 196 6.99 21.10 -6.49
N GLU A 197 7.20 22.39 -6.64
CA GLU A 197 7.30 23.08 -7.94
C GLU A 197 8.29 22.39 -8.88
N SER A 198 9.45 21.97 -8.39
CA SER A 198 10.47 21.33 -9.22
C SER A 198 10.10 19.89 -9.65
N VAL A 199 9.17 19.25 -8.97
CA VAL A 199 8.74 17.86 -9.23
C VAL A 199 7.72 17.82 -10.36
N TRP A 200 6.83 18.82 -10.40
CA TRP A 200 5.66 18.84 -11.28
C TRP A 200 5.80 19.77 -12.50
N LEU A 201 7.03 20.15 -12.86
CA LEU A 201 7.31 21.08 -13.97
C LEU A 201 6.74 20.63 -15.33
N ASN A 202 6.64 19.34 -15.57
CA ASN A 202 6.30 18.78 -16.89
C ASN A 202 5.05 17.89 -16.89
N VAL A 203 4.39 17.74 -15.77
CA VAL A 203 3.20 16.87 -15.62
C VAL A 203 2.14 17.65 -14.83
N ASP A 204 0.92 17.71 -15.38
CA ASP A 204 -0.20 18.25 -14.64
C ASP A 204 -0.64 17.24 -13.57
N PRO A 205 -0.59 17.61 -12.28
CA PRO A 205 -1.02 16.70 -11.21
C PRO A 205 -2.48 16.23 -11.36
N PHE A 206 -3.35 17.03 -11.99
CA PHE A 206 -4.75 16.70 -12.17
C PHE A 206 -4.97 15.62 -13.24
N ASP A 207 -4.05 15.50 -14.18
CA ASP A 207 -4.06 14.47 -15.22
C ASP A 207 -3.21 13.24 -14.88
N ALA A 208 -2.72 13.14 -13.64
CA ALA A 208 -1.78 12.11 -13.21
C ALA A 208 -2.34 11.20 -12.11
N ILE A 209 -1.93 9.94 -12.15
CA ILE A 209 -2.03 8.96 -11.06
C ILE A 209 -0.71 8.20 -10.93
N SER A 210 -0.37 7.77 -9.73
CA SER A 210 0.88 7.05 -9.47
C SER A 210 0.75 5.55 -9.70
N CYS A 211 -0.39 4.98 -9.34
CA CYS A 211 -0.72 3.58 -9.59
C CYS A 211 -2.24 3.37 -9.59
N VAL A 212 -2.65 2.21 -10.09
CA VAL A 212 -4.02 1.69 -9.91
C VAL A 212 -3.94 0.38 -9.15
N MET A 213 -4.64 0.31 -8.02
CA MET A 213 -4.82 -0.92 -7.25
C MET A 213 -6.03 -1.66 -7.79
N VAL A 214 -5.87 -2.94 -8.06
CA VAL A 214 -6.90 -3.76 -8.74
C VAL A 214 -7.24 -4.97 -7.90
N LYS A 215 -8.52 -5.20 -7.71
CA LYS A 215 -9.08 -6.43 -7.17
C LYS A 215 -9.65 -7.25 -8.32
N VAL A 216 -9.30 -8.51 -8.36
CA VAL A 216 -9.71 -9.45 -9.43
C VAL A 216 -10.97 -10.19 -9.03
N LYS A 217 -11.91 -10.38 -9.95
CA LYS A 217 -13.13 -11.17 -9.73
C LYS A 217 -12.80 -12.58 -9.26
N GLU A 218 -13.64 -13.11 -8.39
CA GLU A 218 -13.52 -14.49 -7.93
C GLU A 218 -13.53 -15.47 -9.12
N GLY A 219 -12.52 -16.35 -9.17
CA GLY A 219 -12.34 -17.33 -10.25
C GLY A 219 -11.56 -16.81 -11.47
N ALA A 220 -11.30 -15.51 -11.59
CA ALA A 220 -10.39 -14.99 -12.61
C ALA A 220 -8.92 -15.19 -12.19
N GLN A 221 -8.05 -15.37 -13.19
CA GLN A 221 -6.61 -15.54 -12.96
C GLN A 221 -5.93 -14.16 -12.93
N PRO A 222 -5.30 -13.72 -11.81
CA PRO A 222 -4.65 -12.41 -11.74
C PRO A 222 -3.60 -12.18 -12.85
N SER A 223 -2.86 -13.22 -13.23
CA SER A 223 -1.88 -13.12 -14.31
C SER A 223 -2.50 -12.89 -15.70
N ALA A 224 -3.69 -13.43 -15.96
CA ALA A 224 -4.40 -13.19 -17.21
C ALA A 224 -4.98 -11.77 -17.24
N VAL A 225 -5.52 -11.30 -16.11
CA VAL A 225 -6.00 -9.92 -15.98
C VAL A 225 -4.84 -8.93 -16.11
N ALA A 226 -3.69 -9.19 -15.48
CA ALA A 226 -2.50 -8.35 -15.62
C ALA A 226 -2.01 -8.27 -17.09
N ALA A 227 -2.00 -9.39 -17.81
CA ALA A 227 -1.64 -9.41 -19.22
C ALA A 227 -2.61 -8.56 -20.07
N ALA A 228 -3.92 -8.64 -19.80
CA ALA A 228 -4.92 -7.83 -20.48
C ALA A 228 -4.77 -6.33 -20.16
N ILE A 229 -4.39 -5.98 -18.92
CA ILE A 229 -4.10 -4.59 -18.54
C ILE A 229 -2.91 -4.06 -19.35
N ILE A 230 -1.80 -4.80 -19.41
CA ILE A 230 -0.59 -4.39 -20.16
C ILE A 230 -0.89 -4.22 -21.65
N GLU A 231 -1.76 -5.07 -22.23
CA GLU A 231 -2.15 -4.97 -23.62
C GLU A 231 -3.02 -3.73 -23.91
N GLN A 232 -3.93 -3.38 -22.99
CA GLN A 232 -4.92 -2.31 -23.21
C GLN A 232 -4.48 -0.94 -22.69
N VAL A 233 -3.48 -0.89 -21.81
CA VAL A 233 -2.99 0.34 -21.19
C VAL A 233 -1.54 0.58 -21.62
N PRO A 234 -1.32 1.40 -22.66
CA PRO A 234 0.04 1.73 -23.10
C PRO A 234 0.83 2.42 -21.98
N GLY A 235 2.03 1.92 -21.70
CA GLY A 235 2.90 2.48 -20.66
C GLY A 235 2.64 1.95 -19.24
N ALA A 236 1.74 0.97 -19.06
CA ALA A 236 1.59 0.22 -17.81
C ALA A 236 2.53 -1.00 -17.74
N ALA A 237 2.84 -1.39 -16.50
CA ALA A 237 3.60 -2.59 -16.15
C ALA A 237 3.05 -3.23 -14.87
#